data_2a33c262ef8ee32d3a36ae58324b561d
#
_entry.id   2a33c262ef8ee32d3a36ae58324b561d
#
_cell.length_a   1.000
_cell.length_b   1.000
_cell.length_c   1.000
_cell.angle_alpha   90.00
_cell.angle_beta   90.00
_cell.angle_gamma   90.00
#
_symmetry.space_group_name_H-M   'P 1'
#
loop_
_entity.id
_entity.type
_entity.pdbx_description
1 polymer ?
#
loop_
_entity_poly.entity_id
_entity_poly.type
_entity_poly.pdbx_seq_one_letter_code
_entity_poly.pdbx_strand_id
1 'polypeptide(L)'
;MSEAKSNTLRRLVRPLVDRAARNLEKWGPQDFQTLGLAVCEEAGELAQAILQERHEAGRRDRIREEAIDLGALCLQIMAHFPSRPNNVLTVSGGRKGQNA
;
A
#
# COMPACT_ATOMS: atom_id res chain seq x y z
N MET A 1 -6.67 -20.49 4.79
CA MET A 1 -5.69 -19.95 5.75
C MET A 1 -6.28 -20.03 7.14
N SER A 2 -5.48 -20.45 8.11
CA SER A 2 -5.96 -20.55 9.48
C SER A 2 -6.25 -19.16 10.04
N GLU A 3 -7.08 -19.11 11.05
CA GLU A 3 -7.41 -17.85 11.71
C GLU A 3 -6.18 -17.23 12.36
N ALA A 4 -5.31 -18.04 12.95
CA ALA A 4 -4.09 -17.53 13.57
C ALA A 4 -3.19 -16.84 12.55
N LYS A 5 -3.02 -17.45 11.36
CA LYS A 5 -2.23 -16.83 10.30
C LYS A 5 -2.89 -15.56 9.78
N SER A 6 -4.20 -15.58 9.65
CA SER A 6 -4.93 -14.42 9.22
C SER A 6 -4.77 -13.25 10.19
N ASN A 7 -4.84 -13.54 11.50
CA ASN A 7 -4.66 -12.51 12.51
C ASN A 7 -3.23 -11.95 12.50
N THR A 8 -2.25 -12.81 12.27
CA THR A 8 -0.87 -12.37 12.16
C THR A 8 -0.73 -11.38 10.99
N LEU A 9 -1.31 -11.72 9.84
CA LEU A 9 -1.25 -10.83 8.68
C LEU A 9 -1.94 -9.50 8.94
N ARG A 10 -3.08 -9.53 9.63
CA ARG A 10 -3.77 -8.29 9.97
C ARG A 10 -2.90 -7.37 10.82
N ARG A 11 -2.16 -7.95 11.76
CA ARG A 11 -1.26 -7.15 12.59
C ARG A 11 -0.13 -6.55 11.77
N LEU A 12 0.33 -7.25 10.75
CA LEU A 12 1.40 -6.75 9.90
C LEU A 12 0.94 -5.60 9.00
N VAL A 13 -0.35 -5.47 8.78
CA VAL A 13 -0.89 -4.37 7.96
C VAL A 13 -0.88 -3.05 8.73
N ARG A 14 -0.91 -3.08 10.05
CA ARG A 14 -1.01 -1.87 10.85
C ARG A 14 0.08 -0.85 10.54
N PRO A 15 1.35 -1.24 10.45
CA PRO A 15 2.40 -0.27 10.08
C PRO A 15 2.17 0.37 8.72
N LEU A 16 1.57 -0.34 7.78
CA LEU A 16 1.25 0.22 6.47
C LEU A 16 0.19 1.31 6.60
N VAL A 17 -0.83 1.04 7.38
CA VAL A 17 -1.90 2.01 7.62
C VAL A 17 -1.33 3.26 8.28
N ASP A 18 -0.49 3.07 9.29
CA ASP A 18 0.10 4.19 10.00
C ASP A 18 1.00 5.03 9.08
N ARG A 19 1.75 4.38 8.21
CA ARG A 19 2.62 5.09 7.28
C ARG A 19 1.79 5.84 6.24
N ALA A 20 0.72 5.22 5.72
CA ALA A 20 -0.16 5.88 4.78
C ALA A 20 -0.81 7.12 5.41
N ALA A 21 -1.22 7.02 6.67
CA ALA A 21 -1.80 8.15 7.37
C ALA A 21 -0.80 9.29 7.51
N ARG A 22 0.45 8.97 7.84
CA ARG A 22 1.49 10.00 7.93
C ARG A 22 1.78 10.64 6.59
N ASN A 23 1.76 9.84 5.52
CA ASN A 23 1.97 10.38 4.17
C ASN A 23 0.87 11.38 3.83
N LEU A 24 -0.37 11.04 4.15
CA LEU A 24 -1.49 11.94 3.90
C LEU A 24 -1.37 13.23 4.70
N GLU A 25 -0.92 13.13 5.93
CA GLU A 25 -0.70 14.29 6.78
C GLU A 25 0.38 15.19 6.22
N LYS A 26 1.46 14.59 5.76
CA LYS A 26 2.63 15.33 5.32
C LYS A 26 2.46 15.91 3.92
N TRP A 27 1.87 15.15 3.02
CA TRP A 27 1.82 15.52 1.61
C TRP A 27 0.43 15.86 1.11
N GLY A 28 -0.60 15.55 1.90
CA GLY A 28 -1.98 15.68 1.47
C GLY A 28 -2.36 14.62 0.47
N PRO A 29 -3.61 14.67 -0.01
CA PRO A 29 -4.05 13.71 -1.04
C PRO A 29 -3.28 13.94 -2.33
N GLN A 30 -2.84 12.86 -2.94
CA GLN A 30 -2.13 12.91 -4.21
C GLN A 30 -2.89 12.07 -5.21
N ASP A 31 -2.82 12.43 -6.50
CA ASP A 31 -3.51 11.66 -7.51
C ASP A 31 -2.82 10.29 -7.66
N PHE A 32 -3.58 9.33 -8.20
CA PHE A 32 -3.06 7.97 -8.23
C PHE A 32 -1.94 7.79 -9.26
N GLN A 33 -1.84 8.69 -10.24
CA GLN A 33 -0.73 8.64 -11.19
C GLN A 33 0.59 9.02 -10.49
N THR A 34 0.56 10.05 -9.66
CA THR A 34 1.72 10.44 -8.87
C THR A 34 2.11 9.33 -7.90
N LEU A 35 1.11 8.73 -7.25
CA LEU A 35 1.35 7.61 -6.34
C LEU A 35 1.94 6.42 -7.10
N GLY A 36 1.49 6.18 -8.34
CA GLY A 36 2.03 5.11 -9.16
C GLY A 36 3.51 5.28 -9.46
N LEU A 37 3.93 6.51 -9.73
CA LEU A 37 5.35 6.77 -9.93
C LEU A 37 6.14 6.52 -8.65
N ALA A 38 5.58 6.93 -7.51
CA ALA A 38 6.23 6.69 -6.23
C ALA A 38 6.35 5.20 -5.93
N VAL A 39 5.35 4.40 -6.33
CA VAL A 39 5.42 2.95 -6.18
C VAL A 39 6.60 2.38 -6.97
N CYS A 40 6.82 2.87 -8.18
CA CYS A 40 7.96 2.39 -8.98
C CYS A 40 9.28 2.68 -8.27
N GLU A 41 9.40 3.87 -7.68
CA GLU A 41 10.58 4.26 -6.94
C GLU A 41 10.80 3.37 -5.72
N GLU A 42 9.75 3.19 -4.93
CA GLU A 42 9.86 2.40 -3.71
C GLU A 42 10.08 0.93 -4.00
N ALA A 43 9.49 0.42 -5.08
CA ALA A 43 9.73 -0.97 -5.47
C ALA A 43 11.20 -1.18 -5.83
N GLY A 44 11.81 -0.21 -6.50
CA GLY A 44 13.24 -0.26 -6.80
C GLY A 44 14.09 -0.26 -5.54
N GLU A 45 13.72 0.57 -4.56
CA GLU A 45 14.44 0.62 -3.30
C GLU A 45 14.30 -0.66 -2.49
N LEU A 46 13.12 -1.25 -2.52
CA LEU A 46 12.92 -2.54 -1.87
C LEU A 46 13.79 -3.62 -2.52
N ALA A 47 13.80 -3.66 -3.85
CA ALA A 47 14.62 -4.62 -4.56
C ALA A 47 16.09 -4.43 -4.22
N GLN A 48 16.55 -3.18 -4.16
CA GLN A 48 17.93 -2.89 -3.82
C GLN A 48 18.25 -3.34 -2.39
N ALA A 49 17.34 -3.09 -1.46
CA ALA A 49 17.54 -3.51 -0.07
C ALA A 49 17.66 -5.03 0.04
N ILE A 50 16.84 -5.76 -0.73
CA ILE A 50 16.91 -7.22 -0.72
C ILE A 50 18.24 -7.70 -1.30
N LEU A 51 18.69 -7.08 -2.38
CA LEU A 51 19.97 -7.45 -2.97
C LEU A 51 21.14 -7.15 -2.03
N GLN A 52 21.08 -6.04 -1.34
CA GLN A 52 22.13 -5.65 -0.41
C GLN A 52 22.22 -6.59 0.78
N GLU A 53 21.10 -7.12 1.23
CA GLU A 53 21.09 -8.03 2.36
C GLU A 53 21.88 -9.30 2.07
N ARG A 54 21.97 -9.71 0.81
CA ARG A 54 22.79 -10.87 0.42
C ARG A 54 24.26 -10.67 0.69
N HIS A 55 24.71 -9.42 0.63
CA HIS A 55 26.14 -9.11 0.70
C HIS A 55 26.53 -8.44 2.01
N GLU A 56 25.56 -7.89 2.71
CA GLU A 56 25.78 -7.15 3.94
C GLU A 56 24.79 -7.60 4.99
N ALA A 57 25.25 -8.43 5.91
CA ALA A 57 24.41 -8.91 6.99
C ALA A 57 23.90 -7.72 7.81
N GLY A 58 22.69 -7.84 8.35
CA GLY A 58 22.15 -6.84 9.23
C GLY A 58 21.30 -5.77 8.59
N ARG A 59 20.99 -5.92 7.29
CA ARG A 59 20.18 -4.93 6.59
C ARG A 59 18.70 -5.32 6.50
N ARG A 60 18.27 -6.25 7.34
CA ARG A 60 16.88 -6.73 7.26
C ARG A 60 15.87 -5.69 7.69
N ASP A 61 16.26 -4.82 8.61
CA ASP A 61 15.37 -3.73 9.02
C ASP A 61 15.03 -2.84 7.85
N ARG A 62 15.99 -2.59 6.98
CA ARG A 62 15.76 -1.76 5.82
C ARG A 62 14.77 -2.40 4.86
N ILE A 63 14.87 -3.73 4.67
CA ILE A 63 13.92 -4.44 3.82
C ILE A 63 12.50 -4.23 4.34
N ARG A 64 12.32 -4.38 5.65
CA ARG A 64 11.02 -4.20 6.26
C ARG A 64 10.51 -2.78 6.05
N GLU A 65 11.36 -1.79 6.26
CA GLU A 65 10.96 -0.39 6.11
C GLU A 65 10.58 -0.06 4.67
N GLU A 66 11.35 -0.57 3.70
CA GLU A 66 11.00 -0.34 2.30
C GLU A 66 9.71 -1.03 1.91
N ALA A 67 9.45 -2.21 2.46
CA ALA A 67 8.19 -2.90 2.21
C ALA A 67 7.01 -2.13 2.79
N ILE A 68 7.19 -1.51 3.96
CA ILE A 68 6.14 -0.69 4.56
C ILE A 68 5.88 0.54 3.70
N ASP A 69 6.93 1.19 3.23
CA ASP A 69 6.77 2.37 2.36
C ASP A 69 5.99 2.02 1.10
N LEU A 70 6.36 0.91 0.46
CA LEU A 70 5.68 0.46 -0.74
C LEU A 70 4.22 0.12 -0.45
N GLY A 71 3.98 -0.63 0.62
CA GLY A 71 2.62 -1.02 0.98
C GLY A 71 1.73 0.16 1.32
N ALA A 72 2.30 1.17 1.98
CA ALA A 72 1.54 2.37 2.31
C ALA A 72 1.08 3.10 1.06
N LEU A 73 1.95 3.19 0.05
CA LEU A 73 1.57 3.81 -1.22
C LEU A 73 0.47 3.02 -1.91
N CYS A 74 0.55 1.69 -1.84
CA CYS A 74 -0.50 0.86 -2.41
C CYS A 74 -1.84 1.10 -1.72
N LEU A 75 -1.83 1.27 -0.40
CA LEU A 75 -3.06 1.59 0.33
C LEU A 75 -3.62 2.94 -0.11
N GLN A 76 -2.75 3.91 -0.33
CA GLN A 76 -3.19 5.22 -0.78
C GLN A 76 -3.81 5.15 -2.18
N ILE A 77 -3.25 4.34 -3.05
CA ILE A 77 -3.84 4.12 -4.37
C ILE A 77 -5.20 3.46 -4.23
N MET A 78 -5.28 2.43 -3.39
CA MET A 78 -6.54 1.72 -3.17
C MET A 78 -7.64 2.65 -2.68
N ALA A 79 -7.28 3.69 -1.95
CA ALA A 79 -8.26 4.64 -1.45
C ALA A 79 -8.95 5.43 -2.56
N HIS A 80 -8.32 5.51 -3.74
CA HIS A 80 -8.96 6.14 -4.89
C HIS A 80 -10.03 5.23 -5.52
N PHE A 81 -10.00 3.95 -5.18
CA PHE A 81 -10.90 2.95 -5.79
C PHE A 81 -11.49 2.07 -4.69
N PRO A 82 -12.28 2.66 -3.78
CA PRO A 82 -12.77 1.89 -2.63
C PRO A 82 -13.69 0.77 -3.07
N SER A 83 -13.65 -0.32 -2.34
CA SER A 83 -14.55 -1.43 -2.58
C SER A 83 -15.98 -1.00 -2.35
N ARG A 84 -16.86 -1.45 -3.19
CA ARG A 84 -18.27 -1.18 -2.98
C ARG A 84 -18.84 -2.14 -1.96
N PRO A 85 -19.71 -1.66 -1.09
CA PRO A 85 -20.48 -2.59 -0.27
C PRO A 85 -21.26 -3.52 -1.18
N ASN A 86 -21.52 -4.73 -0.72
CA ASN A 86 -22.20 -5.74 -1.53
C ASN A 86 -23.48 -5.25 -2.14
N ASN A 87 -24.22 -4.49 -1.40
CA ASN A 87 -25.52 -4.06 -1.89
C ASN A 87 -25.43 -2.91 -2.87
N VAL A 88 -24.28 -2.40 -3.10
CA VAL A 88 -24.14 -1.26 -3.97
C VAL A 88 -23.79 -1.65 -5.37
N LEU A 89 -23.55 -2.88 -5.57
CA LEU A 89 -23.19 -3.35 -6.88
C LEU A 89 -24.23 -3.03 -7.89
N THR A 90 -25.34 -2.69 -7.42
CA THR A 90 -26.32 -2.36 -8.36
C THR A 90 -26.13 -1.07 -9.04
N VAL A 91 -25.45 -0.38 -8.74
CA VAL A 91 -25.35 0.80 -9.35
C VAL A 91 -24.87 0.97 -10.49
N SER A 92 -25.17 0.76 -10.56
CA SER A 92 -24.92 1.18 -11.21
C SER A 92 -24.84 1.89 -11.78
N GLY A 93 -25.09 2.09 -11.79
CA GLY A 93 -24.99 2.80 -12.27
C GLY A 93 -24.57 3.60 -12.41
N GLY A 94 -24.55 3.80 -12.02
CA GLY A 94 -24.11 4.55 -12.09
C GLY A 94 -23.20 4.83 -12.42
N ARG A 95 -22.88 4.74 -12.37
CA ARG A 95 -22.09 4.98 -12.60
C ARG A 95 -21.79 5.22 -13.51
N LYS A 96 -22.06 5.31 -13.86
CA LYS A 96 -21.83 5.61 -14.57
C LYS A 96 -21.28 6.46 -14.87
N GLY A 97 -21.23 6.66 -14.67
CA GLY A 97 -20.70 7.43 -14.81
C GLY A 97 -19.98 7.81 -14.39
N GLN A 98 -19.82 7.72 -13.73
CA GLN A 98 -19.12 8.00 -13.35
C GLN A 98 -18.25 7.63 -13.51
N ASN A 99 -18.20 7.26 -13.57
CA ASN A 99 -17.52 6.96 -13.77
C ASN A 99 -16.99 7.14 -14.15
N ALA A 100 -17.04 7.17 -14.18
CA ALA A 100 -16.68 7.39 -14.56
C ALA A 100 -16.38 7.66 -14.69
#